data_5c393d9b3793e9bf3131d8061e93c41f
#
_entry.id   5c393d9b3793e9bf3131d8061e93c41f
#
_cell.length_a   1.000
_cell.length_b   1.000
_cell.length_c   1.000
_cell.angle_alpha   90.00
_cell.angle_beta   90.00
_cell.angle_gamma   90.00
#
_symmetry.space_group_name_H-M   'P 1'
#
loop_
_entity.id
_entity.type
_entity.pdbx_description
1 polymer ?
#
loop_
_entity_poly.entity_id
_entity_poly.type
_entity_poly.pdbx_seq_one_letter_code
_entity_poly.pdbx_strand_id
1 'polypeptide(L)'
;MSEEHVIIIGNGISGITLARHIRKLSDKKITVISNETEHFFSRTALMYIYMGHMKFEHTKPYEDWFWEKNKISLKKGYVQSIYTTSKSLVFQNNEILEYDKLIMATGSKPNKFGWPGENLNGVQGLYHLQDLTTLEKYASNNQVCERAVVVGGG
;
A
#
# COMPACT_ATOMS: atom_id res chain seq x y z
N MET A 1 -9.40 -10.49 30.48
CA MET A 1 -8.51 -11.02 29.40
C MET A 1 -8.28 -9.88 28.42
N SER A 2 -7.04 -9.56 28.07
CA SER A 2 -6.75 -8.53 27.06
C SER A 2 -7.32 -8.98 25.71
N GLU A 3 -7.92 -8.05 24.98
CA GLU A 3 -8.45 -8.30 23.64
C GLU A 3 -7.28 -8.70 22.70
N GLU A 4 -7.39 -9.86 22.02
CA GLU A 4 -6.35 -10.37 21.12
C GLU A 4 -6.13 -9.37 19.98
N HIS A 5 -4.90 -8.91 19.78
CA HIS A 5 -4.52 -7.94 18.76
C HIS A 5 -3.98 -8.61 17.50
N VAL A 6 -4.71 -8.47 16.41
CA VAL A 6 -4.31 -8.94 15.08
C VAL A 6 -3.75 -7.77 14.28
N ILE A 7 -2.51 -7.90 13.82
CA ILE A 7 -1.88 -6.92 12.94
C ILE A 7 -1.72 -7.50 11.54
N ILE A 8 -2.04 -6.71 10.54
CA ILE A 8 -1.91 -7.04 9.12
C ILE A 8 -0.98 -5.99 8.48
N ILE A 9 0.17 -6.42 7.95
CA ILE A 9 1.07 -5.55 7.21
C ILE A 9 0.71 -5.62 5.72
N GLY A 10 0.22 -4.52 5.18
CA GLY A 10 -0.25 -4.35 3.82
C GLY A 10 -1.75 -4.07 3.75
N ASN A 11 -2.12 -2.88 3.24
CA ASN A 11 -3.50 -2.46 3.02
C ASN A 11 -3.99 -2.71 1.59
N GLY A 12 -3.35 -3.60 0.86
CA GLY A 12 -3.81 -4.05 -0.46
C GLY A 12 -5.05 -4.94 -0.36
N ILE A 13 -5.53 -5.44 -1.52
CA ILE A 13 -6.76 -6.24 -1.61
C ILE A 13 -6.76 -7.43 -0.63
N SER A 14 -5.63 -8.13 -0.49
CA SER A 14 -5.52 -9.29 0.40
C SER A 14 -5.66 -8.91 1.87
N GLY A 15 -4.90 -7.89 2.32
CA GLY A 15 -4.92 -7.43 3.72
C GLY A 15 -6.28 -6.89 4.13
N ILE A 16 -6.89 -6.06 3.29
CA ILE A 16 -8.21 -5.48 3.57
C ILE A 16 -9.32 -6.53 3.53
N THR A 17 -9.29 -7.44 2.58
CA THR A 17 -10.26 -8.54 2.53
C THR A 17 -10.17 -9.39 3.80
N LEU A 18 -8.95 -9.72 4.22
CA LEU A 18 -8.72 -10.48 5.45
C LEU A 18 -9.21 -9.74 6.69
N ALA A 19 -8.87 -8.45 6.84
CA ALA A 19 -9.31 -7.63 7.96
C ALA A 19 -10.84 -7.63 8.11
N ARG A 20 -11.56 -7.48 7.00
CA ARG A 20 -13.02 -7.53 6.95
C ARG A 20 -13.57 -8.91 7.32
N HIS A 21 -12.94 -9.99 6.87
CA HIS A 21 -13.36 -11.34 7.24
C HIS A 21 -13.12 -11.62 8.71
N ILE A 22 -11.98 -11.25 9.28
CA ILE A 22 -11.70 -11.37 10.72
C ILE A 22 -12.76 -10.61 11.51
N ARG A 23 -13.10 -9.36 11.09
CA ARG A 23 -14.13 -8.56 11.77
C ARG A 23 -15.51 -9.20 11.73
N LYS A 24 -15.89 -9.85 10.63
CA LYS A 24 -17.17 -10.58 10.55
C LYS A 24 -17.26 -11.78 11.49
N LEU A 25 -16.13 -12.38 11.84
CA LEU A 25 -16.05 -13.61 12.61
C LEU A 25 -15.61 -13.39 14.07
N SER A 26 -15.18 -12.17 14.43
CA SER A 26 -14.65 -11.89 15.76
C SER A 26 -14.66 -10.39 16.07
N ASP A 27 -14.59 -10.07 17.38
CA ASP A 27 -14.44 -8.71 17.89
C ASP A 27 -12.99 -8.34 18.22
N LYS A 28 -12.00 -9.11 17.73
CA LYS A 28 -10.56 -8.89 17.98
C LYS A 28 -10.14 -7.48 17.57
N LYS A 29 -9.16 -6.92 18.27
CA LYS A 29 -8.51 -5.68 17.83
C LYS A 29 -7.78 -5.93 16.52
N ILE A 30 -8.06 -5.11 15.49
CA ILE A 30 -7.46 -5.25 14.16
C ILE A 30 -6.75 -3.95 13.81
N THR A 31 -5.46 -4.06 13.42
CA THR A 31 -4.70 -2.94 12.87
C THR A 31 -4.13 -3.34 11.53
N VAL A 32 -4.40 -2.54 10.50
CA VAL A 32 -3.81 -2.68 9.16
C VAL A 32 -2.75 -1.61 8.97
N ILE A 33 -1.54 -2.01 8.61
CA ILE A 33 -0.39 -1.13 8.47
C ILE A 33 -0.03 -0.99 6.98
N SER A 34 0.25 0.23 6.53
CA SER A 34 0.74 0.50 5.17
C SER A 34 1.74 1.64 5.17
N ASN A 35 2.77 1.53 4.35
CA ASN A 35 3.73 2.60 4.09
C ASN A 35 3.37 3.46 2.87
N GLU A 36 2.44 3.01 2.03
CA GLU A 36 2.09 3.67 0.77
C GLU A 36 1.00 4.72 0.95
N THR A 37 -0.18 4.28 1.36
CA THR A 37 -1.36 5.13 1.56
C THR A 37 -2.03 4.79 2.89
N GLU A 38 -2.77 5.72 3.45
CA GLU A 38 -3.57 5.46 4.65
C GLU A 38 -4.72 4.51 4.34
N HIS A 39 -5.48 4.81 3.29
CA HIS A 39 -6.64 4.02 2.89
C HIS A 39 -6.31 3.08 1.72
N PHE A 40 -7.02 1.96 1.68
CA PHE A 40 -6.99 1.05 0.54
C PHE A 40 -7.51 1.75 -0.72
N PHE A 41 -6.84 1.54 -1.83
CA PHE A 41 -7.27 1.97 -3.16
C PHE A 41 -7.09 0.87 -4.19
N SER A 42 -7.83 0.95 -5.29
CA SER A 42 -7.71 0.03 -6.41
C SER A 42 -6.46 0.33 -7.22
N ARG A 43 -5.41 -0.46 -7.03
CA ARG A 43 -4.12 -0.30 -7.69
C ARG A 43 -4.21 -0.37 -9.22
N THR A 44 -5.10 -1.20 -9.74
CA THR A 44 -5.33 -1.32 -11.18
C THR A 44 -5.90 -0.05 -11.81
N ALA A 45 -6.42 0.86 -11.00
CA ALA A 45 -6.98 2.13 -11.45
C ALA A 45 -5.93 3.22 -11.70
N LEU A 46 -4.65 3.03 -11.32
CA LEU A 46 -3.59 4.03 -11.50
C LEU A 46 -3.46 4.51 -12.96
N MET A 47 -3.57 3.59 -13.91
CA MET A 47 -3.56 3.92 -15.34
C MET A 47 -4.75 4.82 -15.73
N TYR A 48 -5.95 4.56 -15.21
CA TYR A 48 -7.14 5.36 -15.49
C TYR A 48 -7.06 6.76 -14.88
N ILE A 49 -6.37 6.90 -13.73
CA ILE A 49 -6.09 8.21 -13.15
C ILE A 49 -5.16 8.98 -14.08
N TYR A 50 -4.04 8.36 -14.51
CA TYR A 50 -3.09 8.97 -15.43
C TYR A 50 -3.75 9.42 -16.74
N MET A 51 -4.67 8.62 -17.27
CA MET A 51 -5.43 8.94 -18.48
C MET A 51 -6.51 10.02 -18.26
N GLY A 52 -6.71 10.49 -17.03
CA GLY A 52 -7.72 11.50 -16.70
C GLY A 52 -9.17 10.98 -16.64
N HIS A 53 -9.37 9.66 -16.68
CA HIS A 53 -10.72 9.07 -16.66
C HIS A 53 -11.34 9.05 -15.27
N MET A 54 -10.52 9.13 -14.20
CA MET A 54 -11.00 9.18 -12.82
C MET A 54 -10.02 9.92 -11.92
N LYS A 55 -10.50 10.34 -10.75
CA LYS A 55 -9.67 10.90 -9.70
C LYS A 55 -9.29 9.82 -8.68
N PHE A 56 -8.24 10.07 -7.89
CA PHE A 56 -7.77 9.13 -6.87
C PHE A 56 -8.88 8.78 -5.86
N GLU A 57 -9.71 9.74 -5.47
CA GLU A 57 -10.81 9.52 -4.52
C GLU A 57 -11.78 8.44 -4.99
N HIS A 58 -11.99 8.34 -6.31
CA HIS A 58 -12.88 7.33 -6.91
C HIS A 58 -12.32 5.91 -6.88
N THR A 59 -11.05 5.75 -6.51
CA THR A 59 -10.38 4.44 -6.45
C THR A 59 -10.48 3.80 -5.07
N LYS A 60 -10.99 4.52 -4.07
CA LYS A 60 -11.26 4.00 -2.73
C LYS A 60 -12.60 3.24 -2.74
N PRO A 61 -12.61 1.93 -2.49
CA PRO A 61 -13.85 1.15 -2.51
C PRO A 61 -14.68 1.26 -1.22
N TYR A 62 -14.14 1.94 -0.22
CA TYR A 62 -14.81 2.18 1.06
C TYR A 62 -14.69 3.64 1.44
N GLU A 63 -15.78 4.18 1.98
CA GLU A 63 -15.83 5.51 2.58
C GLU A 63 -14.93 5.58 3.82
N ASP A 64 -14.44 6.76 4.16
CA ASP A 64 -13.48 6.93 5.26
C ASP A 64 -14.08 6.52 6.62
N TRP A 65 -15.39 6.73 6.83
CA TRP A 65 -16.11 6.29 8.04
C TRP A 65 -16.24 4.78 8.19
N PHE A 66 -16.04 4.01 7.11
CA PHE A 66 -16.18 2.54 7.11
C PHE A 66 -15.24 1.87 8.11
N TRP A 67 -14.02 2.36 8.24
CA TRP A 67 -12.98 1.77 9.07
C TRP A 67 -13.31 1.89 10.55
N GLU A 68 -13.67 3.08 11.00
CA GLU A 68 -14.09 3.35 12.37
C GLU A 68 -15.34 2.55 12.73
N LYS A 69 -16.38 2.60 11.89
CA LYS A 69 -17.62 1.83 12.09
C LYS A 69 -17.36 0.33 12.26
N ASN A 70 -16.39 -0.21 11.54
CA ASN A 70 -16.02 -1.63 11.60
C ASN A 70 -14.89 -1.90 12.62
N LYS A 71 -14.48 -0.93 13.42
CA LYS A 71 -13.41 -1.06 14.42
C LYS A 71 -12.13 -1.69 13.81
N ILE A 72 -11.74 -1.25 12.61
CA ILE A 72 -10.50 -1.60 11.93
C ILE A 72 -9.61 -0.35 11.94
N SER A 73 -8.52 -0.40 12.70
CA SER A 73 -7.56 0.70 12.76
C SER A 73 -6.65 0.67 11.55
N LEU A 74 -6.51 1.80 10.86
CA LEU A 74 -5.53 2.00 9.82
C LEU A 74 -4.32 2.74 10.39
N LYS A 75 -3.11 2.27 10.09
CA LYS A 75 -1.87 2.89 10.55
C LYS A 75 -0.90 3.07 9.39
N LYS A 76 -0.61 4.33 9.08
CA LYS A 76 0.43 4.64 8.10
C LYS A 76 1.80 4.58 8.78
N GLY A 77 2.71 3.79 8.20
CA GLY A 77 4.08 3.67 8.69
C GLY A 77 4.84 2.54 8.00
N TYR A 78 6.16 2.66 8.02
CA TYR A 78 7.08 1.65 7.50
C TYR A 78 7.55 0.75 8.65
N VAL A 79 7.20 -0.53 8.61
CA VAL A 79 7.70 -1.54 9.56
C VAL A 79 9.11 -1.91 9.16
N GLN A 80 10.07 -1.57 10.01
CA GLN A 80 11.49 -1.82 9.78
C GLN A 80 11.92 -3.20 10.25
N SER A 81 11.40 -3.65 11.40
CA SER A 81 11.79 -4.93 11.99
C SER A 81 10.61 -5.64 12.64
N ILE A 82 10.66 -6.97 12.63
CA ILE A 82 9.68 -7.86 13.24
C ILE A 82 10.41 -8.77 14.22
N TYR A 83 9.98 -8.75 15.47
CA TYR A 83 10.51 -9.61 16.51
C TYR A 83 9.46 -10.66 16.89
N THR A 84 9.67 -11.89 16.42
CA THR A 84 8.68 -12.97 16.58
C THR A 84 8.61 -13.51 18.01
N THR A 85 9.72 -13.49 18.73
CA THR A 85 9.79 -13.97 20.13
C THR A 85 9.04 -13.03 21.08
N SER A 86 9.26 -11.72 20.97
CA SER A 86 8.58 -10.69 21.75
C SER A 86 7.23 -10.29 21.15
N LYS A 87 6.87 -10.82 19.97
CA LYS A 87 5.66 -10.43 19.22
C LYS A 87 5.50 -8.94 19.06
N SER A 88 6.55 -8.27 18.60
CA SER A 88 6.57 -6.82 18.44
C SER A 88 7.07 -6.41 17.05
N LEU A 89 6.59 -5.26 16.59
CA LEU A 89 7.02 -4.56 15.38
C LEU A 89 7.75 -3.29 15.77
N VAL A 90 8.81 -2.98 15.06
CA VAL A 90 9.49 -1.69 15.17
C VAL A 90 9.34 -0.93 13.87
N PHE A 91 8.81 0.28 13.96
CA PHE A 91 8.67 1.18 12.82
C PHE A 91 9.96 1.99 12.59
N GLN A 92 10.10 2.56 11.42
CA GLN A 92 11.26 3.40 11.07
C GLN A 92 11.43 4.62 11.99
N ASN A 93 10.35 5.10 12.60
CA ASN A 93 10.37 6.16 13.60
C ASN A 93 10.66 5.67 15.03
N ASN A 94 11.12 4.43 15.19
CA ASN A 94 11.36 3.73 16.47
C ASN A 94 10.11 3.49 17.33
N GLU A 95 8.92 3.70 16.81
CA GLU A 95 7.69 3.30 17.48
C GLU A 95 7.61 1.77 17.55
N ILE A 96 7.15 1.23 18.68
CA ILE A 96 6.97 -0.21 18.90
C ILE A 96 5.47 -0.51 19.00
N LEU A 97 5.04 -1.57 18.33
CA LEU A 97 3.67 -2.07 18.40
C LEU A 97 3.66 -3.57 18.65
N GLU A 98 2.98 -4.01 19.71
CA GLU A 98 2.85 -5.42 20.07
C GLU A 98 1.65 -6.05 19.38
N TYR A 99 1.75 -7.36 19.11
CA TYR A 99 0.69 -8.15 18.47
C TYR A 99 0.58 -9.54 19.09
N ASP A 100 -0.61 -10.14 18.99
CA ASP A 100 -0.82 -11.56 19.27
C ASP A 100 -0.69 -12.41 18.01
N LYS A 101 -1.25 -11.90 16.90
CA LYS A 101 -1.20 -12.51 15.57
C LYS A 101 -0.70 -11.49 14.54
N LEU A 102 0.23 -11.91 13.71
CA LEU A 102 0.77 -11.10 12.62
C LEU A 102 0.51 -11.76 11.28
N ILE A 103 0.00 -10.99 10.34
CA ILE A 103 -0.22 -11.43 8.96
C ILE A 103 0.56 -10.52 8.00
N MET A 104 1.31 -11.15 7.11
CA MET A 104 2.06 -10.47 6.06
C MET A 104 1.25 -10.47 4.76
N ALA A 105 0.81 -9.30 4.33
CA ALA A 105 0.05 -9.08 3.10
C ALA A 105 0.70 -7.97 2.24
N THR A 106 2.03 -7.98 2.19
CA THR A 106 2.87 -6.89 1.64
C THR A 106 2.83 -6.77 0.11
N GLY A 107 2.18 -7.73 -0.57
CA GLY A 107 2.07 -7.72 -2.02
C GLY A 107 3.38 -8.04 -2.73
N SER A 108 3.56 -7.45 -3.90
CA SER A 108 4.74 -7.63 -4.75
C SER A 108 5.41 -6.29 -5.05
N LYS A 109 6.50 -6.33 -5.78
CA LYS A 109 7.19 -5.16 -6.32
C LYS A 109 7.55 -5.40 -7.78
N PRO A 110 7.67 -4.37 -8.62
CA PRO A 110 8.18 -4.50 -9.97
C PRO A 110 9.55 -5.20 -9.97
N ASN A 111 9.74 -6.15 -10.89
CA ASN A 111 11.03 -6.79 -11.05
C ASN A 111 11.93 -5.87 -11.88
N LYS A 112 13.16 -5.67 -11.39
CA LYS A 112 14.25 -5.04 -12.14
C LYS A 112 15.22 -6.13 -12.54
N PHE A 113 15.54 -6.23 -13.82
CA PHE A 113 16.30 -7.33 -14.38
C PHE A 113 17.81 -7.09 -14.40
N GLY A 114 18.30 -6.00 -13.84
CA GLY A 114 19.72 -5.65 -13.84
C GLY A 114 20.19 -5.03 -15.15
N TRP A 115 19.31 -4.48 -15.95
CA TRP A 115 19.68 -3.84 -17.22
C TRP A 115 20.48 -2.57 -17.00
N PRO A 116 21.46 -2.28 -17.87
CA PRO A 116 22.13 -0.99 -17.83
C PRO A 116 21.13 0.15 -17.94
N GLY A 117 21.18 1.08 -16.98
CA GLY A 117 20.27 2.24 -16.95
C GLY A 117 18.96 2.04 -16.20
N GLU A 118 18.64 0.88 -15.64
CA GLU A 118 17.38 0.62 -14.92
C GLU A 118 17.14 1.54 -13.70
N ASN A 119 18.20 2.17 -13.21
CA ASN A 119 18.14 3.08 -12.07
C ASN A 119 18.28 4.56 -12.46
N LEU A 120 18.25 4.87 -13.74
CA LEU A 120 18.27 6.27 -14.22
C LEU A 120 16.95 6.97 -13.87
N ASN A 121 17.04 8.28 -13.69
CA ASN A 121 15.86 9.11 -13.48
C ASN A 121 14.88 8.96 -14.66
N GLY A 122 13.59 8.75 -14.35
CA GLY A 122 12.56 8.51 -15.35
C GLY A 122 12.40 7.03 -15.75
N VAL A 123 13.27 6.11 -15.29
CA VAL A 123 13.10 4.67 -15.48
C VAL A 123 12.38 4.09 -14.28
N GLN A 124 11.11 3.76 -14.44
CA GLN A 124 10.25 3.31 -13.35
C GLN A 124 9.15 2.37 -13.83
N GLY A 125 8.53 1.64 -12.90
CA GLY A 125 7.25 0.96 -13.12
C GLY A 125 6.05 1.90 -12.89
N LEU A 126 4.85 1.37 -13.11
CA LEU A 126 3.60 2.00 -12.65
C LEU A 126 2.88 0.99 -11.74
N TYR A 127 3.32 0.93 -10.49
CA TYR A 127 2.83 -0.03 -9.51
C TYR A 127 2.36 0.63 -8.21
N HIS A 128 3.13 1.57 -7.67
CA HIS A 128 2.78 2.35 -6.50
C HIS A 128 2.12 3.68 -6.87
N LEU A 129 1.39 4.27 -5.93
CA LEU A 129 0.83 5.63 -6.11
C LEU A 129 1.94 6.65 -6.38
N GLN A 130 3.10 6.48 -5.74
CA GLN A 130 4.27 7.33 -5.94
C GLN A 130 4.84 7.23 -7.36
N ASP A 131 4.70 6.08 -8.02
CA ASP A 131 5.10 5.92 -9.43
C ASP A 131 4.20 6.77 -10.34
N LEU A 132 2.88 6.81 -10.05
CA LEU A 132 1.96 7.70 -10.77
C LEU A 132 2.36 9.16 -10.61
N THR A 133 2.60 9.62 -9.38
CA THR A 133 3.02 11.01 -9.12
C THR A 133 4.31 11.36 -9.87
N THR A 134 5.27 10.43 -9.93
CA THR A 134 6.52 10.63 -10.66
C THR A 134 6.27 10.66 -12.17
N LEU A 135 5.43 9.77 -12.69
CA LEU A 135 5.05 9.74 -14.09
C LEU A 135 4.39 11.05 -14.53
N GLU A 136 3.42 11.54 -13.75
CA GLU A 136 2.74 12.82 -14.00
C GLU A 136 3.73 13.99 -14.04
N LYS A 137 4.71 13.99 -13.10
CA LYS A 137 5.76 15.01 -13.08
C LYS A 137 6.60 15.02 -14.36
N TYR A 138 6.96 13.85 -14.89
CA TYR A 138 7.75 13.77 -16.13
C TYR A 138 6.92 14.04 -17.38
N ALA A 139 5.64 13.69 -17.38
CA ALA A 139 4.74 13.85 -18.52
C ALA A 139 4.06 15.22 -18.56
N SER A 140 4.12 16.04 -17.48
CA SER A 140 3.44 17.33 -17.43
C SER A 140 4.05 18.32 -18.42
N ASN A 141 3.20 18.86 -19.29
CA ASN A 141 3.48 19.99 -20.20
C ASN A 141 4.56 19.76 -21.27
N ASN A 142 4.91 18.51 -21.61
CA ASN A 142 5.96 18.18 -22.59
C ASN A 142 7.35 18.83 -22.28
N GLN A 143 7.55 19.31 -21.06
CA GLN A 143 8.76 20.07 -20.71
C GLN A 143 9.91 19.19 -20.25
N VAL A 144 9.62 17.98 -19.74
CA VAL A 144 10.62 17.09 -19.14
C VAL A 144 10.84 15.84 -20.00
N CYS A 145 9.80 15.36 -20.68
CA CYS A 145 9.87 14.14 -21.47
C CYS A 145 9.08 14.27 -22.77
N GLU A 146 9.80 14.33 -23.91
CA GLU A 146 9.19 14.33 -25.24
C GLU A 146 8.90 12.93 -25.77
N ARG A 147 9.54 11.91 -25.21
CA ARG A 147 9.43 10.52 -25.66
C ARG A 147 9.34 9.57 -24.46
N ALA A 148 8.43 8.63 -24.55
CA ALA A 148 8.29 7.55 -23.59
C ALA A 148 8.56 6.19 -24.28
N VAL A 149 9.26 5.32 -23.59
CA VAL A 149 9.51 3.93 -24.01
C VAL A 149 8.86 3.01 -23.00
N VAL A 150 7.97 2.15 -23.47
CA VAL A 150 7.33 1.11 -22.65
C VAL A 150 8.04 -0.21 -22.89
N VAL A 151 8.56 -0.81 -21.82
CA VAL A 151 9.19 -2.12 -21.85
C VAL A 151 8.24 -3.15 -21.27
N GLY A 152 7.76 -4.04 -22.12
CA GLY A 152 6.67 -4.96 -21.79
C GLY A 152 5.30 -4.31 -22.04
N GLY A 153 4.38 -5.07 -22.55
CA GLY A 153 3.05 -4.59 -22.94
C GLY A 153 2.02 -5.71 -23.00
N GLY A 154 2.34 -6.80 -22.30
CA GLY A 154 1.48 -7.97 -22.22
C GLY A 154 0.29 -7.80 -21.29
#